data_d5c14e642e1f847f589e1f4e39c8360c
#
_entry.id   d5c14e642e1f847f589e1f4e39c8360c
#
_cell.length_a   1.000
_cell.length_b   1.000
_cell.length_c   1.000
_cell.angle_alpha   90.00
_cell.angle_beta   90.00
_cell.angle_gamma   90.00
#
_symmetry.space_group_name_H-M   'P 1'
#
loop_
_entity.id
_entity.type
_entity.pdbx_description
1 polymer ?
#
loop_
_entity_poly.entity_id
_entity_poly.type
_entity_poly.pdbx_seq_one_letter_code
_entity_poly.pdbx_strand_id
1 'polypeptide(L)'
;MSVVRINAITVPAERVEEFERRFAARAGEVSKAPGFETFELMRPTDGRDVYLVYTRWRSEDEFQAWANSPAFQQGHKAHSSGGPVGSGSELWSFDVIQHEDAPARTPDSR
;
A
#
# COMPACT_ATOMS: atom_id res chain seq x y z
N MET A 1 -13.72 6.78 -12.16
CA MET A 1 -13.99 5.95 -10.97
C MET A 1 -12.68 5.39 -10.44
N SER A 2 -12.45 5.51 -9.15
CA SER A 2 -11.17 5.07 -8.58
C SER A 2 -11.07 3.57 -8.53
N VAL A 3 -9.85 3.08 -8.58
CA VAL A 3 -9.55 1.67 -8.39
C VAL A 3 -8.65 1.51 -7.19
N VAL A 4 -8.73 0.35 -6.52
CA VAL A 4 -7.93 0.04 -5.34
C VAL A 4 -7.13 -1.20 -5.64
N ARG A 5 -5.85 -1.15 -5.25
CA ARG A 5 -4.96 -2.30 -5.30
C ARG A 5 -4.45 -2.55 -3.90
N ILE A 6 -4.63 -3.77 -3.42
CA ILE A 6 -4.19 -4.15 -2.09
C ILE A 6 -3.22 -5.31 -2.23
N ASN A 7 -2.01 -5.12 -1.70
CA ASN A 7 -1.06 -6.22 -1.64
C ASN A 7 -1.13 -6.79 -0.23
N ALA A 8 -1.57 -8.04 -0.12
CA ALA A 8 -1.70 -8.73 1.17
C ALA A 8 -0.43 -9.54 1.39
N ILE A 9 0.35 -9.17 2.39
CA ILE A 9 1.68 -9.76 2.63
C ILE A 9 1.71 -10.43 3.99
N THR A 10 2.03 -11.72 4.00
CA THR A 10 2.21 -12.46 5.24
C THR A 10 3.60 -12.16 5.78
N VAL A 11 3.68 -11.68 7.03
CA VAL A 11 4.94 -11.29 7.65
C VAL A 11 5.12 -12.07 8.94
N PRO A 12 6.17 -12.93 9.04
CA PRO A 12 6.43 -13.64 10.29
C PRO A 12 6.68 -12.68 11.44
N ALA A 13 6.28 -13.08 12.63
CA ALA A 13 6.36 -12.20 13.81
C ALA A 13 7.76 -11.66 14.02
N GLU A 14 8.80 -12.46 13.78
CA GLU A 14 10.19 -12.04 14.00
C GLU A 14 10.69 -11.08 12.93
N ARG A 15 9.94 -10.85 11.86
CA ARG A 15 10.34 -9.96 10.78
C ARG A 15 9.52 -8.67 10.72
N VAL A 16 8.60 -8.47 11.67
CA VAL A 16 7.67 -7.34 11.62
C VAL A 16 8.40 -6.00 11.68
N GLU A 17 9.36 -5.87 12.58
CA GLU A 17 10.08 -4.60 12.72
C GLU A 17 10.84 -4.24 11.46
N GLU A 18 11.51 -5.22 10.86
CA GLU A 18 12.26 -4.97 9.64
C GLU A 18 11.33 -4.63 8.49
N PHE A 19 10.19 -5.32 8.40
CA PHE A 19 9.22 -5.06 7.35
C PHE A 19 8.72 -3.61 7.42
N GLU A 20 8.32 -3.17 8.61
CA GLU A 20 7.82 -1.81 8.79
C GLU A 20 8.91 -0.76 8.53
N ARG A 21 10.14 -1.05 8.94
CA ARG A 21 11.26 -0.15 8.69
C ARG A 21 11.52 0.03 7.21
N ARG A 22 11.44 -1.05 6.43
CA ARG A 22 11.66 -0.96 4.98
C ARG A 22 10.60 -0.12 4.30
N PHE A 23 9.35 -0.26 4.73
CA PHE A 23 8.29 0.59 4.18
C PHE A 23 8.49 2.05 4.57
N ALA A 24 8.90 2.32 5.79
CA ALA A 24 9.14 3.69 6.22
C ALA A 24 10.26 4.34 5.40
N ALA A 25 11.29 3.56 5.06
CA ALA A 25 12.40 4.07 4.27
C ALA A 25 11.99 4.44 2.85
N ARG A 26 10.87 3.90 2.36
CA ARG A 26 10.38 4.19 1.01
C ARG A 26 9.18 5.12 1.02
N ALA A 27 8.88 5.73 2.15
CA ALA A 27 7.74 6.63 2.26
C ALA A 27 7.85 7.76 1.24
N GLY A 28 6.73 8.07 0.58
CA GLY A 28 6.67 9.16 -0.38
C GLY A 28 6.97 8.77 -1.82
N GLU A 29 7.49 7.58 -2.07
CA GLU A 29 7.84 7.18 -3.44
C GLU A 29 6.60 7.07 -4.32
N VAL A 30 5.58 6.38 -3.85
CA VAL A 30 4.38 6.15 -4.66
C VAL A 30 3.58 7.44 -4.82
N SER A 31 3.68 8.37 -3.88
CA SER A 31 2.88 9.60 -3.94
C SER A 31 3.28 10.51 -5.09
N LYS A 32 4.40 10.23 -5.74
CA LYS A 32 4.83 11.01 -6.90
C LYS A 32 4.24 10.48 -8.20
N ALA A 33 3.59 9.33 -8.18
CA ALA A 33 3.07 8.72 -9.40
C ALA A 33 1.80 9.42 -9.88
N PRO A 34 1.66 9.64 -11.20
CA PRO A 34 0.42 10.24 -11.73
C PRO A 34 -0.77 9.35 -11.41
N GLY A 35 -1.87 9.98 -11.02
CA GLY A 35 -3.10 9.27 -10.71
C GLY A 35 -3.16 8.66 -9.33
N PHE A 36 -2.08 8.73 -8.57
CA PHE A 36 -2.05 8.24 -7.20
C PHE A 36 -2.99 9.08 -6.33
N GLU A 37 -3.77 8.40 -5.48
CA GLU A 37 -4.70 9.09 -4.59
C GLU A 37 -4.37 8.85 -3.12
N THR A 38 -4.15 7.60 -2.72
CA THR A 38 -3.98 7.27 -1.30
C THR A 38 -3.09 6.05 -1.13
N PHE A 39 -2.27 6.07 -0.11
CA PHE A 39 -1.48 4.92 0.33
C PHE A 39 -1.68 4.71 1.82
N GLU A 40 -1.91 3.44 2.21
CA GLU A 40 -1.95 3.10 3.63
C GLU A 40 -1.29 1.74 3.81
N LEU A 41 -0.42 1.66 4.81
CA LEU A 41 0.11 0.37 5.25
C LEU A 41 -0.63 0.00 6.52
N MET A 42 -1.34 -1.13 6.49
CA MET A 42 -2.21 -1.51 7.60
C MET A 42 -1.63 -2.72 8.32
N ARG A 43 -1.48 -2.56 9.63
CA ARG A 43 -0.97 -3.61 10.51
C ARG A 43 -2.15 -4.40 11.06
N PRO A 44 -2.08 -5.75 11.07
CA PRO A 44 -3.19 -6.53 11.64
C PRO A 44 -3.28 -6.33 13.15
N THR A 45 -4.50 -6.32 13.67
CA THR A 45 -4.73 -6.14 15.10
C THR A 45 -5.57 -7.27 15.68
N ASP A 46 -5.85 -8.31 14.90
CA ASP A 46 -6.75 -9.38 15.30
C ASP A 46 -6.04 -10.75 15.39
N GLY A 47 -4.72 -10.73 15.52
CA GLY A 47 -3.95 -11.95 15.69
C GLY A 47 -3.45 -12.58 14.42
N ARG A 48 -3.89 -12.07 13.25
CA ARG A 48 -3.37 -12.62 11.99
C ARG A 48 -2.02 -11.99 11.67
N ASP A 49 -1.32 -12.59 10.73
CA ASP A 49 0.03 -12.16 10.36
C ASP A 49 0.10 -11.51 8.98
N VAL A 50 -1.00 -10.98 8.49
CA VAL A 50 -1.11 -10.41 7.15
C VAL A 50 -1.18 -8.89 7.24
N TYR A 51 -0.22 -8.21 6.61
CA TYR A 51 -0.25 -6.77 6.42
C TYR A 51 -0.92 -6.45 5.10
N LEU A 52 -1.61 -5.32 5.03
CA LEU A 52 -2.22 -4.87 3.78
C LEU A 52 -1.54 -3.58 3.33
N VAL A 53 -1.06 -3.59 2.09
CA VAL A 53 -0.53 -2.39 1.44
C VAL A 53 -1.65 -1.89 0.54
N TYR A 54 -2.34 -0.86 0.99
CA TYR A 54 -3.50 -0.32 0.31
C TYR A 54 -3.09 0.87 -0.54
N THR A 55 -3.46 0.84 -1.83
CA THR A 55 -3.26 2.00 -2.70
C THR A 55 -4.52 2.28 -3.49
N ARG A 56 -4.82 3.55 -3.67
CA ARG A 56 -5.98 3.99 -4.42
C ARG A 56 -5.51 4.85 -5.58
N TRP A 57 -6.07 4.61 -6.75
CA TRP A 57 -5.64 5.24 -8.00
C TRP A 57 -6.83 5.77 -8.75
N ARG A 58 -6.62 6.86 -9.50
CA ARG A 58 -7.66 7.46 -10.31
C ARG A 58 -8.15 6.51 -11.39
N SER A 59 -7.26 5.70 -11.95
CA SER A 59 -7.63 4.75 -13.00
C SER A 59 -6.70 3.55 -13.00
N GLU A 60 -7.17 2.47 -13.62
CA GLU A 60 -6.36 1.27 -13.80
C GLU A 60 -5.09 1.56 -14.60
N ASP A 61 -5.23 2.37 -15.66
CA ASP A 61 -4.07 2.67 -16.51
C ASP A 61 -2.95 3.34 -15.73
N GLU A 62 -3.30 4.21 -14.79
CA GLU A 62 -2.29 4.91 -14.01
C GLU A 62 -1.62 3.99 -13.00
N PHE A 63 -2.38 3.05 -12.43
CA PHE A 63 -1.75 2.02 -11.60
C PHE A 63 -0.79 1.18 -12.42
N GLN A 64 -1.20 0.77 -13.63
CA GLN A 64 -0.32 -0.05 -14.48
C GLN A 64 0.95 0.70 -14.84
N ALA A 65 0.83 2.00 -15.10
CA ALA A 65 2.01 2.81 -15.39
C ALA A 65 2.98 2.83 -14.21
N TRP A 66 2.46 2.93 -12.99
CA TRP A 66 3.29 2.87 -11.79
C TRP A 66 3.93 1.50 -11.63
N ALA A 67 3.15 0.43 -11.81
CA ALA A 67 3.64 -0.93 -11.64
C ALA A 67 4.76 -1.27 -12.62
N ASN A 68 4.76 -0.62 -13.78
CA ASN A 68 5.80 -0.82 -14.79
C ASN A 68 6.91 0.21 -14.71
N SER A 69 6.90 1.08 -13.71
CA SER A 69 7.86 2.16 -13.61
C SER A 69 9.16 1.68 -12.98
N PRO A 70 10.29 2.38 -13.29
CA PRO A 70 11.54 2.06 -12.62
C PRO A 70 11.47 2.20 -11.08
N ALA A 71 10.70 3.14 -10.59
CA ALA A 71 10.56 3.34 -9.14
C ALA A 71 9.94 2.12 -8.48
N PHE A 72 8.89 1.55 -9.09
CA PHE A 72 8.26 0.35 -8.58
C PHE A 72 9.21 -0.83 -8.63
N GLN A 73 9.89 -1.03 -9.76
CA GLN A 73 10.82 -2.13 -9.92
C GLN A 73 11.96 -2.04 -8.92
N GLN A 74 12.46 -0.84 -8.69
CA GLN A 74 13.54 -0.63 -7.76
C GLN A 74 13.09 -0.89 -6.33
N GLY A 75 11.87 -0.52 -5.98
CA GLY A 75 11.32 -0.81 -4.67
C GLY A 75 11.23 -2.29 -4.41
N HIS A 76 10.76 -3.06 -5.40
CA HIS A 76 10.70 -4.51 -5.26
C HIS A 76 12.09 -5.12 -5.09
N LYS A 77 13.06 -4.61 -5.86
CA LYS A 77 14.43 -5.08 -5.77
C LYS A 77 15.00 -4.82 -4.38
N ALA A 78 14.75 -3.63 -3.83
CA ALA A 78 15.23 -3.29 -2.50
C ALA A 78 14.64 -4.22 -1.44
N HIS A 79 13.37 -4.56 -1.58
CA HIS A 79 12.72 -5.47 -0.64
C HIS A 79 13.29 -6.87 -0.70
N SER A 80 13.77 -7.31 -1.84
CA SER A 80 14.29 -8.67 -1.98
C SER A 80 15.79 -8.79 -1.76
N SER A 81 16.53 -7.69 -1.68
CA SER A 81 17.99 -7.74 -1.66
C SER A 81 18.55 -8.42 -0.42
N GLY A 82 17.84 -8.38 0.70
CA GLY A 82 18.27 -9.08 1.91
C GLY A 82 17.49 -10.35 2.16
N GLY A 83 16.86 -10.89 1.12
CA GLY A 83 15.93 -11.99 1.25
C GLY A 83 14.53 -11.46 1.50
N PRO A 84 13.52 -12.27 1.23
CA PRO A 84 12.13 -11.83 1.43
C PRO A 84 11.83 -11.61 2.90
N VAL A 85 11.28 -10.45 3.22
CA VAL A 85 10.82 -10.17 4.57
C VAL A 85 9.46 -10.82 4.79
N GLY A 86 8.58 -10.73 3.79
CA GLY A 86 7.30 -11.40 3.82
C GLY A 86 7.40 -12.82 3.30
N SER A 87 6.61 -13.73 3.84
CA SER A 87 6.63 -15.13 3.44
C SER A 87 5.64 -15.45 2.32
N GLY A 88 4.80 -14.49 1.93
CA GLY A 88 3.88 -14.67 0.82
C GLY A 88 3.18 -13.37 0.52
N SER A 89 2.67 -13.24 -0.70
CA SER A 89 1.93 -12.03 -1.06
C SER A 89 0.89 -12.34 -2.12
N GLU A 90 -0.23 -11.61 -2.05
CA GLU A 90 -1.28 -11.66 -3.05
C GLU A 90 -1.66 -10.24 -3.41
N LEU A 91 -1.95 -10.01 -4.68
CA LEU A 91 -2.42 -8.71 -5.15
C LEU A 91 -3.91 -8.79 -5.41
N TRP A 92 -4.67 -7.98 -4.69
CA TRP A 92 -6.12 -7.89 -4.82
C TRP A 92 -6.49 -6.63 -5.57
N SER A 93 -7.50 -6.71 -6.41
CA SER A 93 -7.92 -5.63 -7.28
C SER A 93 -9.39 -5.33 -7.05
N PHE A 94 -9.72 -4.04 -6.88
CA PHE A 94 -11.09 -3.62 -6.60
C PHE A 94 -11.41 -2.35 -7.36
N ASP A 95 -12.66 -2.22 -7.78
CA ASP A 95 -13.20 -0.95 -8.23
C ASP A 95 -13.96 -0.31 -7.07
N VAL A 96 -13.82 1.00 -6.91
CA VAL A 96 -14.59 1.70 -5.89
C VAL A 96 -15.95 1.99 -6.47
N ILE A 97 -16.98 1.31 -5.96
CA ILE A 97 -18.33 1.48 -6.50
C ILE A 97 -19.20 2.39 -5.65
N GLN A 98 -18.70 2.77 -4.47
CA GLN A 98 -19.40 3.72 -3.61
C GLN A 98 -18.37 4.35 -2.68
N HIS A 99 -18.44 5.66 -2.54
CA HIS A 99 -17.50 6.41 -1.72
C HIS A 99 -18.24 7.54 -1.03
N GLU A 100 -18.03 7.68 0.27
CA GLU A 100 -18.56 8.80 1.04
C GLU A 100 -17.47 9.30 1.97
N ASP A 101 -17.30 10.60 2.03
CA ASP A 101 -16.39 11.21 2.99
C ASP A 101 -17.18 11.62 4.22
N ALA A 102 -16.50 11.65 5.36
CA ALA A 102 -17.13 12.19 6.56
C ALA A 102 -17.47 13.67 6.31
N PRO A 103 -18.57 14.17 6.88
CA PRO A 103 -18.90 15.59 6.73
C PRO A 103 -17.76 16.46 7.27
N ALA A 104 -17.60 17.63 6.65
CA ALA A 104 -16.60 18.58 7.12
C ALA A 104 -16.87 18.95 8.57
N ARG A 105 -15.81 19.07 9.35
CA ARG A 105 -15.92 19.44 10.75
C ARG A 105 -15.41 20.84 10.96
N THR A 106 -16.12 21.58 11.83
CA THR A 106 -15.62 22.87 12.26
C THR A 106 -14.62 22.64 13.40
N PRO A 107 -13.67 23.58 13.61
CA PRO A 107 -12.63 23.36 14.63
C PRO A 107 -13.16 23.14 16.03
N ASP A 108 -14.33 23.69 16.35
CA ASP A 108 -14.91 23.56 17.68
C ASP A 108 -15.89 22.38 17.78
N SER A 109 -16.00 21.58 16.73
CA SER A 109 -16.85 20.42 16.71
C SER A 109 -16.20 19.29 17.49
N ARG A 110 -16.86 18.81 18.56
CA ARG A 110 -16.32 17.77 19.41
C ARG A 110 -17.33 16.71 19.69
#